data_c75f3468dc4257244c1a49c9e1beaa99
#
_entry.id   c75f3468dc4257244c1a49c9e1beaa99
#
_cell.length_a   1.000
_cell.length_b   1.000
_cell.length_c   1.000
_cell.angle_alpha   90.00
_cell.angle_beta   90.00
_cell.angle_gamma   90.00
#
_symmetry.space_group_name_H-M   'P 1'
#
loop_
_entity.id
_entity.type
_entity.pdbx_description
1 polymer ?
#
loop_
_entity_poly.entity_id
_entity_poly.type
_entity_poly.pdbx_seq_one_letter_code
_entity_poly.pdbx_strand_id
1 'polypeptide(L)'
;SQGGEVIMSISAKDIIKLEQIMQAEGPAHYRNRYVSGAQHVGIYRIFMIWPDKLNEIEEVDGEWRDNALTFLEVNPRYFRSGYDKAQLLRRLKRADLSAKHRQRLVAVLMDVVGRPSGVEFRQYCQLAARLASKELTAALAKLVRSPDDGVRRRASWMLEHVGAA
;
A
#
# COMPACT_ATOMS: atom_id res chain seq x y z
N SER A 1 6.53 -9.92 30.95
CA SER A 1 6.51 -9.73 30.52
C SER A 1 6.55 -9.61 29.72
N GLN A 2 6.53 -9.46 29.79
CA GLN A 2 6.57 -9.33 29.22
C GLN A 2 6.65 -9.09 28.26
N GLY A 3 6.73 -9.24 28.33
CA GLY A 3 7.29 -8.91 27.08
C GLY A 3 6.45 -8.09 26.15
N GLY A 4 6.52 -6.83 26.27
CA GLY A 4 5.96 -5.96 25.25
C GLY A 4 6.55 -6.33 23.89
N GLU A 5 5.73 -6.64 22.91
CA GLU A 5 6.17 -6.70 21.55
C GLU A 5 6.92 -5.42 21.24
N VAL A 6 8.21 -5.53 20.93
CA VAL A 6 8.94 -4.38 20.43
C VAL A 6 8.43 -4.13 19.02
N ILE A 7 7.55 -3.17 18.90
CA ILE A 7 7.07 -2.74 17.63
C ILE A 7 8.20 -1.94 16.98
N MET A 8 8.79 -2.50 15.94
CA MET A 8 9.86 -1.81 15.24
C MET A 8 9.31 -1.03 14.07
N SER A 9 9.69 0.24 13.99
CA SER A 9 9.45 1.02 12.79
C SER A 9 10.23 0.41 11.63
N ILE A 10 9.54 0.11 10.57
CA ILE A 10 10.13 -0.51 9.39
C ILE A 10 10.63 0.57 8.46
N SER A 11 11.89 0.45 8.02
CA SER A 11 12.49 1.40 7.10
C SER A 11 12.29 0.98 5.64
N ALA A 12 12.49 1.93 4.74
CA ALA A 12 12.48 1.63 3.30
C ALA A 12 13.52 0.55 2.94
N LYS A 13 14.68 0.55 3.58
CA LYS A 13 15.72 -0.48 3.36
C LYS A 13 15.23 -1.87 3.70
N ASP A 14 14.46 -2.00 4.78
CA ASP A 14 13.90 -3.30 5.19
C ASP A 14 12.95 -3.82 4.13
N ILE A 15 12.17 -2.96 3.52
CA ILE A 15 11.22 -3.34 2.49
C ILE A 15 11.92 -3.69 1.18
N ILE A 16 12.96 -2.97 0.82
CA ILE A 16 13.76 -3.29 -0.36
C ILE A 16 14.42 -4.66 -0.20
N LYS A 17 14.94 -4.95 0.99
CA LYS A 17 15.51 -6.26 1.30
C LYS A 17 14.44 -7.35 1.22
N LEU A 18 13.27 -7.08 1.77
CA LEU A 18 12.13 -7.98 1.69
C LEU A 18 11.76 -8.28 0.23
N GLU A 19 11.69 -7.26 -0.60
CA GLU A 19 11.40 -7.41 -2.03
C GLU A 19 12.38 -8.36 -2.70
N GLN A 20 13.67 -8.21 -2.42
CA GLN A 20 14.71 -9.08 -2.97
C GLN A 20 14.53 -10.53 -2.55
N ILE A 21 14.21 -10.77 -1.27
CA ILE A 21 13.96 -12.10 -0.75
C ILE A 21 12.72 -12.71 -1.41
N MET A 22 11.65 -11.96 -1.49
CA MET A 22 10.39 -12.44 -2.05
C MET A 22 10.51 -12.72 -3.56
N GLN A 23 11.28 -11.92 -4.28
CA GLN A 23 11.54 -12.16 -5.70
C GLN A 23 12.37 -13.43 -5.90
N ALA A 24 13.37 -13.67 -5.05
CA ALA A 24 14.19 -14.88 -5.12
C ALA A 24 13.38 -16.15 -4.84
N GLU A 25 12.42 -16.08 -3.93
CA GLU A 25 11.55 -17.21 -3.62
C GLU A 25 10.48 -17.46 -4.70
N GLY A 26 10.08 -16.41 -5.40
CA GLY A 26 9.03 -16.50 -6.41
C GLY A 26 7.71 -16.99 -5.80
N PRO A 27 6.97 -17.87 -6.50
CA PRO A 27 5.70 -18.39 -5.97
C PRO A 27 5.82 -19.21 -4.68
N ALA A 28 7.02 -19.69 -4.34
CA ALA A 28 7.22 -20.55 -3.17
C ALA A 28 6.85 -19.83 -1.86
N HIS A 29 7.15 -18.54 -1.74
CA HIS A 29 6.82 -17.79 -0.53
C HIS A 29 5.31 -17.77 -0.26
N TYR A 30 4.51 -17.73 -1.31
CA TYR A 30 3.06 -17.70 -1.19
C TYR A 30 2.51 -19.06 -0.70
N ARG A 31 3.04 -20.15 -1.23
CA ARG A 31 2.66 -21.49 -0.77
C ARG A 31 3.08 -21.73 0.67
N ASN A 32 4.30 -21.36 0.99
CA ASN A 32 4.86 -21.52 2.31
C ASN A 32 4.06 -20.80 3.38
N ARG A 33 3.48 -19.67 3.03
CA ARG A 33 2.58 -18.89 3.86
C ARG A 33 1.47 -19.71 4.49
N TYR A 34 0.89 -20.61 3.70
CA TYR A 34 -0.24 -21.42 4.17
C TYR A 34 0.19 -22.74 4.82
N VAL A 35 1.38 -23.21 4.51
CA VAL A 35 1.84 -24.52 4.95
C VAL A 35 2.63 -24.45 6.26
N SER A 36 3.43 -23.47 6.45
CA SER A 36 4.33 -23.40 7.61
C SER A 36 4.13 -22.21 8.54
N GLY A 37 3.10 -21.43 8.31
CA GLY A 37 2.69 -20.40 9.27
C GLY A 37 3.79 -19.40 9.62
N ALA A 38 4.05 -19.29 10.90
CA ALA A 38 4.89 -18.23 11.45
C ALA A 38 6.38 -18.31 11.09
N GLN A 39 6.80 -19.32 10.35
CA GLN A 39 8.21 -19.46 10.02
C GLN A 39 8.66 -18.63 8.83
N HIS A 40 7.73 -18.07 8.09
CA HIS A 40 8.11 -17.27 6.96
C HIS A 40 8.47 -15.90 7.38
N VAL A 41 9.69 -15.67 7.13
CA VAL A 41 10.29 -14.36 7.10
C VAL A 41 9.60 -13.61 5.99
N GLY A 42 9.52 -12.41 6.02
CA GLY A 42 8.97 -11.60 4.98
C GLY A 42 7.73 -10.89 5.45
N ILE A 43 6.86 -10.60 4.52
CA ILE A 43 5.73 -9.72 4.75
C ILE A 43 4.87 -10.13 5.94
N TYR A 44 4.73 -11.43 6.20
CA TYR A 44 3.90 -11.92 7.30
C TYR A 44 4.47 -11.63 8.66
N ARG A 45 5.76 -11.55 8.73
CA ARG A 45 6.47 -11.27 9.96
C ARG A 45 6.64 -9.77 10.19
N ILE A 46 6.82 -9.05 9.10
CA ILE A 46 7.12 -7.63 9.12
C ILE A 46 5.85 -6.80 8.95
N PHE A 47 4.88 -7.30 8.16
CA PHE A 47 3.70 -6.54 7.74
C PHE A 47 2.38 -7.10 8.21
N MET A 48 2.44 -7.97 9.26
CA MET A 48 1.19 -8.15 9.95
C MET A 48 0.00 -8.44 9.06
N ILE A 49 0.14 -9.39 8.19
CA ILE A 49 -1.02 -9.90 7.45
C ILE A 49 -1.86 -10.79 8.36
N TRP A 50 -1.51 -10.80 9.63
CA TRP A 50 -2.35 -11.36 10.66
C TRP A 50 -3.52 -10.43 10.92
N PRO A 51 -4.73 -10.95 11.07
CA PRO A 51 -5.92 -10.11 11.22
C PRO A 51 -5.85 -9.05 12.32
N ASP A 52 -5.21 -9.37 13.43
CA ASP A 52 -5.05 -8.44 14.54
C ASP A 52 -4.21 -7.22 14.15
N LYS A 53 -3.14 -7.42 13.40
CA LYS A 53 -2.26 -6.33 12.97
C LYS A 53 -2.88 -5.49 11.85
N LEU A 54 -3.63 -6.13 10.97
CA LEU A 54 -4.43 -5.41 9.98
C LEU A 54 -5.46 -4.52 10.67
N ASN A 55 -6.09 -5.00 11.72
CA ASN A 55 -7.02 -4.19 12.52
C ASN A 55 -6.31 -2.99 13.14
N GLU A 56 -5.08 -3.16 13.63
CA GLU A 56 -4.31 -2.04 14.19
C GLU A 56 -4.04 -0.96 13.15
N ILE A 57 -3.79 -1.31 11.89
CA ILE A 57 -3.62 -0.33 10.81
C ILE A 57 -4.86 0.56 10.70
N GLU A 58 -6.04 -0.04 10.80
CA GLU A 58 -7.32 0.66 10.68
C GLU A 58 -7.68 1.46 11.94
N GLU A 59 -7.50 0.88 13.10
CA GLU A 59 -8.06 1.37 14.36
C GLU A 59 -7.09 2.22 15.18
N VAL A 60 -5.78 2.04 14.99
CA VAL A 60 -4.77 2.67 15.83
C VAL A 60 -3.86 3.57 15.00
N ASP A 61 -3.78 4.84 15.39
CA ASP A 61 -2.80 5.77 14.82
C ASP A 61 -1.44 5.49 15.47
N GLY A 62 -0.70 4.56 14.91
CA GLY A 62 0.55 4.10 15.48
C GLY A 62 1.51 3.50 14.45
N GLU A 63 2.50 2.79 14.94
CA GLU A 63 3.61 2.28 14.12
C GLU A 63 3.16 1.33 13.00
N TRP A 64 2.13 0.54 13.23
CA TRP A 64 1.65 -0.38 12.20
C TRP A 64 1.04 0.35 11.02
N ARG A 65 0.34 1.44 11.27
CA ARG A 65 -0.16 2.30 10.21
C ARG A 65 0.98 2.95 9.45
N ASP A 66 1.98 3.47 10.17
CA ASP A 66 3.16 4.07 9.54
C ASP A 66 3.95 3.04 8.72
N ASN A 67 4.08 1.82 9.22
CA ASN A 67 4.74 0.74 8.49
C ASN A 67 3.99 0.40 7.19
N ALA A 68 2.66 0.40 7.23
CA ALA A 68 1.85 0.18 6.03
C ALA A 68 2.10 1.29 4.99
N LEU A 69 2.18 2.54 5.43
CA LEU A 69 2.48 3.65 4.53
C LEU A 69 3.89 3.51 3.92
N THR A 70 4.88 3.15 4.73
CA THR A 70 6.24 2.93 4.23
C THR A 70 6.28 1.83 3.17
N PHE A 71 5.54 0.74 3.40
CA PHE A 71 5.41 -0.33 2.42
C PHE A 71 4.86 0.17 1.08
N LEU A 72 3.80 0.96 1.13
CA LEU A 72 3.17 1.50 -0.08
C LEU A 72 4.06 2.54 -0.76
N GLU A 73 4.83 3.32 0.00
CA GLU A 73 5.78 4.28 -0.54
C GLU A 73 6.91 3.60 -1.32
N VAL A 74 7.45 2.52 -0.79
CA VAL A 74 8.47 1.72 -1.50
C VAL A 74 7.85 0.99 -2.68
N ASN A 75 6.61 0.54 -2.53
CA ASN A 75 5.85 -0.17 -3.57
C ASN A 75 6.60 -1.40 -4.08
N PRO A 76 6.93 -2.35 -3.21
CA PRO A 76 7.70 -3.53 -3.59
C PRO A 76 6.95 -4.40 -4.58
N ARG A 77 7.71 -5.05 -5.47
CA ARG A 77 7.15 -5.92 -6.51
C ARG A 77 7.69 -7.33 -6.36
N TYR A 78 6.79 -8.26 -6.15
CA TYR A 78 7.07 -9.69 -6.08
C TYR A 78 5.80 -10.44 -6.46
N PHE A 79 5.88 -11.76 -6.56
CA PHE A 79 4.72 -12.57 -6.93
C PHE A 79 3.54 -12.31 -5.98
N ARG A 80 2.43 -11.84 -6.52
CA ARG A 80 1.19 -11.52 -5.82
C ARG A 80 1.30 -10.36 -4.82
N SER A 81 2.29 -9.51 -4.95
CA SER A 81 2.42 -8.32 -4.09
C SER A 81 1.21 -7.38 -4.17
N GLY A 82 0.51 -7.37 -5.29
CA GLY A 82 -0.71 -6.58 -5.45
C GLY A 82 -1.81 -6.96 -4.45
N TYR A 83 -1.94 -8.23 -4.12
CA TYR A 83 -2.91 -8.69 -3.12
C TYR A 83 -2.55 -8.20 -1.72
N ASP A 84 -1.27 -8.19 -1.38
CA ASP A 84 -0.80 -7.67 -0.10
C ASP A 84 -1.07 -6.17 0.01
N LYS A 85 -0.74 -5.43 -1.03
CA LYS A 85 -1.04 -3.99 -1.10
C LYS A 85 -2.54 -3.73 -0.98
N ALA A 86 -3.36 -4.52 -1.66
CA ALA A 86 -4.81 -4.37 -1.59
C ALA A 86 -5.34 -4.51 -0.16
N GLN A 87 -4.80 -5.44 0.62
CA GLN A 87 -5.19 -5.59 2.02
C GLN A 87 -4.86 -4.35 2.84
N LEU A 88 -3.64 -3.81 2.69
CA LEU A 88 -3.24 -2.60 3.39
C LEU A 88 -4.11 -1.40 3.01
N LEU A 89 -4.39 -1.27 1.72
CA LEU A 89 -5.22 -0.17 1.19
C LEU A 89 -6.65 -0.22 1.72
N ARG A 90 -7.24 -1.42 1.83
CA ARG A 90 -8.58 -1.58 2.40
C ARG A 90 -8.64 -1.07 3.84
N ARG A 91 -7.60 -1.36 4.63
CA ARG A 91 -7.54 -0.90 6.02
C ARG A 91 -7.32 0.59 6.12
N LEU A 92 -6.39 1.13 5.34
CA LEU A 92 -6.12 2.57 5.32
C LEU A 92 -7.33 3.37 4.86
N LYS A 93 -8.10 2.85 3.93
CA LYS A 93 -9.32 3.50 3.44
C LYS A 93 -10.35 3.72 4.56
N ARG A 94 -10.38 2.84 5.55
CA ARG A 94 -11.30 2.92 6.69
C ARG A 94 -10.73 3.66 7.89
N ALA A 95 -9.43 3.90 7.90
CA ALA A 95 -8.75 4.52 9.02
C ALA A 95 -9.07 6.02 9.12
N ASP A 96 -9.01 6.53 10.33
CA ASP A 96 -9.07 7.98 10.56
C ASP A 96 -7.67 8.55 10.34
N LEU A 97 -7.42 9.04 9.15
CA LEU A 97 -6.10 9.45 8.71
C LEU A 97 -5.78 10.89 9.11
N SER A 98 -4.61 11.11 9.72
CA SER A 98 -4.10 12.45 10.01
C SER A 98 -3.75 13.20 8.73
N ALA A 99 -3.56 14.51 8.84
CA ALA A 99 -3.11 15.33 7.70
C ALA A 99 -1.78 14.82 7.13
N LYS A 100 -0.87 14.40 7.99
CA LYS A 100 0.42 13.84 7.58
C LYS A 100 0.26 12.54 6.80
N HIS A 101 -0.61 11.65 7.27
CA HIS A 101 -0.90 10.39 6.57
C HIS A 101 -1.54 10.65 5.21
N ARG A 102 -2.48 11.58 5.15
CA ARG A 102 -3.13 11.96 3.89
C ARG A 102 -2.12 12.49 2.88
N GLN A 103 -1.21 13.34 3.32
CA GLN A 103 -0.17 13.91 2.46
C GLN A 103 0.73 12.80 1.89
N ARG A 104 1.17 11.87 2.73
CA ARG A 104 2.00 10.73 2.30
C ARG A 104 1.25 9.87 1.29
N LEU A 105 -0.02 9.58 1.53
CA LEU A 105 -0.82 8.74 0.65
C LEU A 105 -1.12 9.43 -0.68
N VAL A 106 -1.34 10.73 -0.70
CA VAL A 106 -1.50 11.46 -1.96
C VAL A 106 -0.23 11.33 -2.83
N ALA A 107 0.95 11.41 -2.22
CA ALA A 107 2.20 11.19 -2.93
C ALA A 107 2.29 9.77 -3.49
N VAL A 108 1.86 8.77 -2.72
CA VAL A 108 1.77 7.38 -3.19
C VAL A 108 0.84 7.25 -4.39
N LEU A 109 -0.33 7.88 -4.33
CA LEU A 109 -1.31 7.84 -5.43
C LEU A 109 -0.74 8.44 -6.71
N MET A 110 -0.05 9.56 -6.61
CA MET A 110 0.59 10.19 -7.77
C MET A 110 1.68 9.29 -8.36
N ASP A 111 2.45 8.62 -7.52
CA ASP A 111 3.49 7.70 -7.96
C ASP A 111 2.91 6.48 -8.68
N VAL A 112 1.84 5.87 -8.16
CA VAL A 112 1.26 4.68 -8.78
C VAL A 112 0.54 4.99 -10.09
N VAL A 113 0.00 6.18 -10.25
CA VAL A 113 -0.55 6.61 -11.55
C VAL A 113 0.54 6.71 -12.60
N GLY A 114 1.74 7.13 -12.21
CA GLY A 114 2.87 7.30 -13.10
C GLY A 114 3.51 6.02 -13.62
N ARG A 115 3.12 4.85 -13.11
CA ARG A 115 3.73 3.58 -13.49
C ARG A 115 2.71 2.46 -13.60
N PRO A 116 3.03 1.36 -14.33
CA PRO A 116 2.12 0.21 -14.43
C PRO A 116 1.74 -0.34 -13.07
N SER A 117 0.49 -0.75 -12.94
CA SER A 117 -0.07 -1.29 -11.70
C SER A 117 -0.85 -2.57 -11.99
N GLY A 118 -1.07 -3.37 -10.96
CA GLY A 118 -1.79 -4.64 -11.06
C GLY A 118 -3.20 -4.55 -10.46
N VAL A 119 -3.64 -5.65 -9.87
CA VAL A 119 -5.00 -5.81 -9.32
C VAL A 119 -5.31 -4.79 -8.23
N GLU A 120 -4.30 -4.29 -7.53
CA GLU A 120 -4.43 -3.33 -6.44
C GLU A 120 -4.80 -1.92 -6.91
N PHE A 121 -4.71 -1.62 -8.20
CA PHE A 121 -4.99 -0.27 -8.70
C PHE A 121 -6.41 0.20 -8.36
N ARG A 122 -7.36 -0.70 -8.41
CA ARG A 122 -8.74 -0.41 -8.00
C ARG A 122 -8.80 0.07 -6.54
N GLN A 123 -8.01 -0.55 -5.67
CA GLN A 123 -7.97 -0.16 -4.27
C GLN A 123 -7.31 1.22 -4.08
N TYR A 124 -6.31 1.55 -4.88
CA TYR A 124 -5.75 2.89 -4.90
C TYR A 124 -6.79 3.92 -5.35
N CYS A 125 -7.58 3.62 -6.35
CA CYS A 125 -8.66 4.51 -6.80
C CYS A 125 -9.71 4.72 -5.71
N GLN A 126 -10.08 3.68 -4.99
CA GLN A 126 -11.04 3.78 -3.87
C GLN A 126 -10.46 4.62 -2.73
N LEU A 127 -9.17 4.47 -2.44
CA LEU A 127 -8.50 5.32 -1.47
C LEU A 127 -8.47 6.78 -1.94
N ALA A 128 -8.20 7.02 -3.22
CA ALA A 128 -8.22 8.37 -3.79
C ALA A 128 -9.57 9.05 -3.60
N ALA A 129 -10.67 8.32 -3.77
CA ALA A 129 -12.01 8.86 -3.51
C ALA A 129 -12.16 9.30 -2.04
N ARG A 130 -11.59 8.53 -1.12
CA ARG A 130 -11.60 8.85 0.32
C ARG A 130 -10.75 10.08 0.63
N LEU A 131 -9.68 10.32 -0.15
CA LEU A 131 -8.74 11.43 0.03
C LEU A 131 -9.04 12.62 -0.90
N ALA A 132 -10.22 12.65 -1.50
CA ALA A 132 -10.58 13.66 -2.49
C ALA A 132 -10.30 15.08 -1.97
N SER A 133 -9.63 15.87 -2.79
CA SER A 133 -9.27 17.25 -2.50
C SER A 133 -9.08 18.02 -3.80
N LYS A 134 -9.05 19.34 -3.72
CA LYS A 134 -8.78 20.19 -4.89
C LYS A 134 -7.38 19.91 -5.44
N GLU A 135 -6.41 19.71 -4.55
CA GLU A 135 -5.03 19.45 -4.92
C GLU A 135 -4.90 18.12 -5.65
N LEU A 136 -5.53 17.07 -5.15
CA LEU A 136 -5.51 15.76 -5.80
C LEU A 136 -6.19 15.81 -7.16
N THR A 137 -7.36 16.43 -7.24
CA THR A 137 -8.10 16.59 -8.50
C THR A 137 -7.27 17.35 -9.53
N ALA A 138 -6.64 18.45 -9.15
CA ALA A 138 -5.80 19.25 -10.05
C ALA A 138 -4.59 18.45 -10.53
N ALA A 139 -3.94 17.69 -9.65
CA ALA A 139 -2.79 16.87 -10.00
C ALA A 139 -3.16 15.77 -11.00
N LEU A 140 -4.28 15.09 -10.76
CA LEU A 140 -4.77 14.06 -11.68
C LEU A 140 -5.18 14.65 -13.03
N ALA A 141 -5.81 15.83 -13.05
CA ALA A 141 -6.20 16.50 -14.27
C ALA A 141 -5.00 16.81 -15.16
N LYS A 142 -3.85 17.13 -14.59
CA LYS A 142 -2.60 17.29 -15.36
C LYS A 142 -2.15 15.99 -15.99
N LEU A 143 -2.23 14.89 -15.25
CA LEU A 143 -1.78 13.56 -15.74
C LEU A 143 -2.69 12.98 -16.80
N VAL A 144 -3.95 13.39 -16.85
CA VAL A 144 -4.88 13.03 -17.95
C VAL A 144 -4.37 13.56 -19.29
N ARG A 145 -3.49 14.55 -19.28
CA ARG A 145 -2.87 15.12 -20.49
C ARG A 145 -1.47 14.59 -20.77
N SER A 146 -1.03 13.58 -20.04
CA SER A 146 0.30 12.99 -20.23
C SER A 146 0.45 12.44 -21.64
N PRO A 147 1.65 12.53 -22.26
CA PRO A 147 1.92 11.86 -23.52
C PRO A 147 1.94 10.34 -23.43
N ASP A 148 2.09 9.78 -22.23
CA ASP A 148 2.06 8.34 -21.98
C ASP A 148 0.62 7.83 -21.86
N ASP A 149 0.23 6.91 -22.76
CA ASP A 149 -1.13 6.36 -22.80
C ASP A 149 -1.54 5.67 -21.50
N GLY A 150 -0.63 4.92 -20.88
CA GLY A 150 -0.88 4.22 -19.64
C GLY A 150 -1.13 5.19 -18.48
N VAL A 151 -0.33 6.24 -18.40
CA VAL A 151 -0.50 7.28 -17.39
C VAL A 151 -1.84 7.98 -17.56
N ARG A 152 -2.20 8.37 -18.79
CA ARG A 152 -3.49 9.01 -19.09
C ARG A 152 -4.65 8.14 -18.62
N ARG A 153 -4.60 6.85 -18.95
CA ARG A 153 -5.68 5.91 -18.62
C ARG A 153 -5.82 5.76 -17.11
N ARG A 154 -4.71 5.57 -16.41
CA ARG A 154 -4.75 5.42 -14.95
C ARG A 154 -5.21 6.71 -14.26
N ALA A 155 -4.73 7.85 -14.73
CA ALA A 155 -5.15 9.15 -14.19
C ALA A 155 -6.66 9.39 -14.40
N SER A 156 -7.16 9.08 -15.58
CA SER A 156 -8.59 9.21 -15.90
C SER A 156 -9.45 8.32 -15.01
N TRP A 157 -9.03 7.08 -14.85
CA TRP A 157 -9.75 6.12 -14.00
C TRP A 157 -9.79 6.57 -12.54
N MET A 158 -8.65 6.99 -12.01
CA MET A 158 -8.60 7.49 -10.63
C MET A 158 -9.41 8.76 -10.47
N LEU A 159 -9.34 9.67 -11.44
CA LEU A 159 -10.10 10.92 -11.41
C LEU A 159 -11.62 10.67 -11.40
N GLU A 160 -12.09 9.66 -12.12
CA GLU A 160 -13.50 9.26 -12.09
C GLU A 160 -13.94 8.85 -10.69
N HIS A 161 -13.12 8.10 -9.97
CA HIS A 161 -13.39 7.71 -8.59
C HIS A 161 -13.46 8.92 -7.66
N VAL A 162 -12.53 9.85 -7.81
CA VAL A 162 -12.49 11.08 -7.01
C VAL A 162 -13.73 11.94 -7.28
N GLY A 163 -14.12 12.05 -8.53
CA GLY A 163 -15.31 12.82 -8.92
C GLY A 163 -16.63 12.20 -8.47
N ALA A 164 -16.66 10.88 -8.25
CA ALA A 164 -17.85 10.17 -7.77
C ALA A 164 -17.99 10.20 -6.24
N ALA A 165 -16.98 10.68 -5.54
CA ALA A 165 -16.94 10.69 -4.07
C ALA A 165 -17.80 11.82 -3.45
#